data_3547f84d6b406f520726d2de268744cf
#
_entry.id   3547f84d6b406f520726d2de268744cf
#
_cell.length_a   1.000
_cell.length_b   1.000
_cell.length_c   1.000
_cell.angle_alpha   90.00
_cell.angle_beta   90.00
_cell.angle_gamma   90.00
#
_symmetry.space_group_name_H-M   'P 1'
#
loop_
_entity.id
_entity.type
_entity.pdbx_description
1 polymer ?
#
loop_
_entity_poly.entity_id
_entity_poly.type
_entity_poly.pdbx_seq_one_letter_code
_entity_poly.pdbx_strand_id
1 'polypeptide(L)'
;MSGVSHAEDNITIISKSLKKGDTFYKVFSQAKIDDKNSKLFINSLNRRLDLTKMPTGQEIKFYFKINTNMLVAVAVPLKKNITVLSWRKGKRITSARVSNILVNDRMQAIINAEDFKPQPGAYIIKVNKGDNLTRLLSNSGVNINEINNIVKVISSQRDLRMLKPN
;
A
#
# COMPACT_ATOMS: atom_id res chain seq x y z
N MET A 1 7.01 31.09 -1.89
CA MET A 1 6.56 30.05 -2.85
C MET A 1 6.73 28.70 -2.19
N SER A 2 5.65 28.15 -1.65
CA SER A 2 5.67 26.85 -0.95
C SER A 2 5.46 25.76 -1.99
N GLY A 3 6.53 25.04 -2.35
CA GLY A 3 6.46 23.88 -3.21
C GLY A 3 5.71 22.75 -2.48
N VAL A 4 4.56 22.36 -2.99
CA VAL A 4 3.88 21.11 -2.60
C VAL A 4 4.72 19.98 -3.20
N SER A 5 5.56 19.36 -2.36
CA SER A 5 6.27 18.14 -2.71
C SER A 5 5.23 17.03 -2.90
N HIS A 6 5.04 16.59 -4.14
CA HIS A 6 4.21 15.43 -4.43
C HIS A 6 4.95 14.17 -3.96
N ALA A 7 4.24 13.27 -3.29
CA ALA A 7 4.77 11.99 -2.78
C ALA A 7 5.28 11.04 -3.90
N GLU A 8 5.20 11.43 -5.17
CA GLU A 8 5.80 10.73 -6.31
C GLU A 8 7.33 10.73 -6.27
N ASP A 9 7.95 11.68 -5.56
CA ASP A 9 9.41 11.87 -5.55
C ASP A 9 10.18 10.82 -4.73
N ASN A 10 9.48 9.92 -4.02
CA ASN A 10 10.13 8.94 -3.12
C ASN A 10 10.17 7.51 -3.66
N ILE A 11 9.65 7.24 -4.87
CA ILE A 11 9.53 5.91 -5.45
C ILE A 11 10.15 5.85 -6.84
N THR A 12 11.00 4.83 -7.07
CA THR A 12 11.46 4.44 -8.40
C THR A 12 10.66 3.23 -8.88
N ILE A 13 10.20 3.26 -10.12
CA ILE A 13 9.46 2.17 -10.76
C ILE A 13 10.35 1.50 -11.79
N ILE A 14 10.53 0.20 -11.68
CA ILE A 14 11.21 -0.64 -12.68
C ILE A 14 10.19 -1.55 -13.31
N SER A 15 10.03 -1.48 -14.65
CA SER A 15 9.18 -2.39 -15.41
C SER A 15 10.03 -3.48 -16.07
N LYS A 16 9.57 -4.72 -16.01
CA LYS A 16 10.12 -5.88 -16.69
C LYS A 16 9.00 -6.67 -17.35
N SER A 17 9.31 -7.35 -18.44
CA SER A 17 8.34 -8.22 -19.12
C SER A 17 8.82 -9.66 -19.10
N LEU A 18 7.89 -10.60 -18.91
CA LEU A 18 8.14 -12.03 -19.04
C LEU A 18 8.53 -12.37 -20.49
N LYS A 19 9.69 -12.97 -20.68
CA LYS A 19 10.11 -13.54 -21.97
C LYS A 19 9.74 -15.03 -22.03
N LYS A 20 9.74 -15.61 -23.23
CA LYS A 20 9.53 -17.05 -23.40
C LYS A 20 10.56 -17.84 -22.57
N GLY A 21 10.07 -18.73 -21.71
CA GLY A 21 10.91 -19.52 -20.82
C GLY A 21 11.38 -18.82 -19.55
N ASP A 22 10.98 -17.57 -19.30
CA ASP A 22 11.26 -16.92 -18.03
C ASP A 22 10.34 -17.44 -16.92
N THR A 23 10.93 -17.53 -15.72
CA THR A 23 10.17 -17.67 -14.47
C THR A 23 10.05 -16.32 -13.77
N PHE A 24 9.10 -16.18 -12.86
CA PHE A 24 9.02 -14.97 -12.02
C PHE A 24 10.31 -14.74 -11.22
N TYR A 25 10.95 -15.79 -10.71
CA TYR A 25 12.26 -15.69 -10.03
C TYR A 25 13.32 -15.04 -10.92
N LYS A 26 13.40 -15.44 -12.20
CA LYS A 26 14.35 -14.86 -13.14
C LYS A 26 14.08 -13.38 -13.39
N VAL A 27 12.80 -12.99 -13.52
CA VAL A 27 12.42 -11.58 -13.70
C VAL A 27 12.73 -10.75 -12.47
N PHE A 28 12.51 -11.29 -11.26
CA PHE A 28 12.88 -10.63 -10.01
C PHE A 28 14.40 -10.47 -9.89
N SER A 29 15.19 -11.49 -10.24
CA SER A 29 16.64 -11.40 -10.30
C SER A 29 17.14 -10.34 -11.29
N GLN A 30 16.51 -10.24 -12.48
CA GLN A 30 16.80 -9.18 -13.45
C GLN A 30 16.46 -7.77 -12.95
N ALA A 31 15.53 -7.66 -12.01
CA ALA A 31 15.21 -6.42 -11.30
C ALA A 31 16.10 -6.18 -10.06
N LYS A 32 17.16 -7.01 -9.88
CA LYS A 32 18.12 -6.96 -8.76
C LYS A 32 17.48 -7.12 -7.37
N ILE A 33 16.41 -7.93 -7.29
CA ILE A 33 15.75 -8.26 -6.04
C ILE A 33 16.39 -9.54 -5.48
N ASP A 34 16.75 -9.49 -4.20
CA ASP A 34 17.32 -10.64 -3.49
C ASP A 34 16.35 -11.81 -3.36
N ASP A 35 16.87 -13.01 -3.15
CA ASP A 35 16.09 -14.26 -3.11
C ASP A 35 15.02 -14.25 -2.01
N LYS A 36 15.30 -13.67 -0.85
CA LYS A 36 14.37 -13.60 0.28
C LYS A 36 13.15 -12.76 -0.08
N ASN A 37 13.37 -11.56 -0.61
CA ASN A 37 12.28 -10.69 -1.05
C ASN A 37 11.55 -11.28 -2.26
N SER A 38 12.26 -11.85 -3.22
CA SER A 38 11.69 -12.56 -4.37
C SER A 38 10.70 -13.64 -3.92
N LYS A 39 11.13 -14.53 -3.01
CA LYS A 39 10.29 -15.60 -2.47
C LYS A 39 9.03 -15.07 -1.77
N LEU A 40 9.15 -14.02 -0.96
CA LEU A 40 8.03 -13.43 -0.24
C LEU A 40 6.99 -12.82 -1.19
N PHE A 41 7.42 -12.03 -2.16
CA PHE A 41 6.52 -11.38 -3.11
C PHE A 41 5.91 -12.38 -4.10
N ILE A 42 6.68 -13.33 -4.63
CA ILE A 42 6.18 -14.39 -5.52
C ILE A 42 5.13 -15.25 -4.81
N ASN A 43 5.36 -15.67 -3.56
CA ASN A 43 4.38 -16.41 -2.77
C ASN A 43 3.09 -15.59 -2.53
N SER A 44 3.22 -14.29 -2.32
CA SER A 44 2.07 -13.41 -2.15
C SER A 44 1.27 -13.26 -3.45
N LEU A 45 1.94 -13.08 -4.59
CA LEU A 45 1.32 -13.04 -5.92
C LEU A 45 0.61 -14.35 -6.28
N ASN A 46 1.24 -15.50 -5.97
CA ASN A 46 0.69 -16.84 -6.25
C ASN A 46 -0.66 -17.10 -5.55
N ARG A 47 -0.95 -16.40 -4.46
CA ARG A 47 -2.26 -16.48 -3.80
C ARG A 47 -3.39 -15.85 -4.63
N ARG A 48 -3.06 -15.04 -5.62
CA ARG A 48 -4.01 -14.26 -6.44
C ARG A 48 -3.94 -14.59 -7.92
N LEU A 49 -2.82 -15.15 -8.37
CA LEU A 49 -2.51 -15.45 -9.76
C LEU A 49 -1.91 -16.85 -9.88
N ASP A 50 -2.22 -17.54 -10.94
CA ASP A 50 -1.44 -18.70 -11.38
C ASP A 50 -0.24 -18.17 -12.20
N LEU A 51 0.89 -18.02 -11.52
CA LEU A 51 2.11 -17.45 -12.14
C LEU A 51 2.67 -18.36 -13.25
N THR A 52 2.31 -19.65 -13.28
CA THR A 52 2.76 -20.59 -14.32
C THR A 52 2.02 -20.38 -15.65
N LYS A 53 0.85 -19.74 -15.59
CA LYS A 53 0.00 -19.47 -16.76
C LYS A 53 0.13 -18.03 -17.27
N MET A 54 1.11 -17.26 -16.78
CA MET A 54 1.30 -15.90 -17.24
C MET A 54 1.83 -15.89 -18.68
N PRO A 55 1.22 -15.06 -19.57
CA PRO A 55 1.63 -15.00 -20.96
C PRO A 55 3.01 -14.35 -21.13
N THR A 56 3.72 -14.76 -22.19
CA THR A 56 4.90 -14.02 -22.66
C THR A 56 4.51 -12.57 -22.95
N GLY A 57 5.35 -11.63 -22.59
CA GLY A 57 5.09 -10.19 -22.69
C GLY A 57 4.35 -9.59 -21.47
N GLN A 58 3.94 -10.42 -20.49
CA GLN A 58 3.33 -9.90 -19.26
C GLN A 58 4.24 -8.90 -18.57
N GLU A 59 3.77 -7.68 -18.42
CA GLU A 59 4.48 -6.62 -17.68
C GLU A 59 4.38 -6.88 -16.18
N ILE A 60 5.49 -6.61 -15.47
CA ILE A 60 5.60 -6.63 -14.02
C ILE A 60 6.28 -5.34 -13.60
N LYS A 61 5.66 -4.58 -12.71
CA LYS A 61 6.17 -3.32 -12.17
C LYS A 61 6.65 -3.50 -10.74
N PHE A 62 7.87 -3.09 -10.49
CA PHE A 62 8.52 -3.13 -9.18
C PHE A 62 8.66 -1.71 -8.65
N TYR A 63 8.20 -1.46 -7.44
CA TYR A 63 8.21 -0.16 -6.78
C TYR A 63 9.24 -0.17 -5.66
N PHE A 64 10.28 0.66 -5.80
CA PHE A 64 11.37 0.77 -4.84
C PHE A 64 11.34 2.12 -4.15
N LYS A 65 11.57 2.13 -2.85
CA LYS A 65 11.78 3.36 -2.09
C LYS A 65 13.17 3.93 -2.41
N ILE A 66 13.26 5.16 -2.91
CA ILE A 66 14.50 5.78 -3.40
C ILE A 66 15.58 5.78 -2.32
N ASN A 67 15.27 6.25 -1.12
CA ASN A 67 16.26 6.44 -0.04
C ASN A 67 16.89 5.15 0.49
N THR A 68 16.20 4.01 0.36
CA THR A 68 16.64 2.72 0.92
C THR A 68 16.82 1.65 -0.14
N ASN A 69 16.45 1.92 -1.38
CA ASN A 69 16.34 0.95 -2.47
C ASN A 69 15.55 -0.33 -2.08
N MET A 70 14.61 -0.18 -1.14
CA MET A 70 13.80 -1.29 -0.64
C MET A 70 12.61 -1.51 -1.55
N LEU A 71 12.36 -2.78 -1.94
CA LEU A 71 11.15 -3.17 -2.66
C LEU A 71 9.94 -3.04 -1.73
N VAL A 72 9.03 -2.13 -2.07
CA VAL A 72 7.81 -1.87 -1.30
C VAL A 72 6.58 -2.52 -1.90
N ALA A 73 6.52 -2.64 -3.23
CA ALA A 73 5.40 -3.30 -3.90
C ALA A 73 5.78 -3.88 -5.27
N VAL A 74 4.95 -4.82 -5.73
CA VAL A 74 5.01 -5.41 -7.07
C VAL A 74 3.61 -5.41 -7.64
N ALA A 75 3.44 -4.87 -8.86
CA ALA A 75 2.18 -4.85 -9.57
C ALA A 75 2.26 -5.69 -10.84
N VAL A 76 1.25 -6.52 -11.06
CA VAL A 76 1.06 -7.31 -12.28
C VAL A 76 -0.25 -6.87 -12.91
N PRO A 77 -0.20 -5.96 -13.91
CA PRO A 77 -1.38 -5.54 -14.65
C PRO A 77 -1.96 -6.72 -15.44
N LEU A 78 -3.26 -6.93 -15.36
CA LEU A 78 -3.98 -7.97 -16.06
C LEU A 78 -4.92 -7.36 -17.11
N LYS A 79 -5.52 -8.21 -17.94
CA LYS A 79 -6.61 -7.80 -18.83
C LYS A 79 -7.83 -7.34 -18.00
N LYS A 80 -8.74 -6.56 -18.60
CA LYS A 80 -9.99 -6.05 -17.97
C LYS A 80 -9.77 -5.03 -16.85
N ASN A 81 -8.77 -4.14 -16.97
CA ASN A 81 -8.51 -3.06 -16.03
C ASN A 81 -8.28 -3.51 -14.58
N ILE A 82 -7.73 -4.69 -14.38
CA ILE A 82 -7.40 -5.23 -13.06
C ILE A 82 -5.88 -5.37 -12.96
N THR A 83 -5.32 -4.93 -11.83
CA THR A 83 -3.93 -5.20 -11.43
C THR A 83 -3.92 -6.06 -10.18
N VAL A 84 -3.08 -7.07 -10.14
CA VAL A 84 -2.74 -7.73 -8.89
C VAL A 84 -1.57 -6.98 -8.28
N LEU A 85 -1.82 -6.35 -7.13
CA LEU A 85 -0.84 -5.61 -6.37
C LEU A 85 -0.44 -6.44 -5.15
N SER A 86 0.88 -6.65 -4.97
CA SER A 86 1.48 -7.22 -3.78
C SER A 86 2.35 -6.16 -3.13
N TRP A 87 2.22 -5.95 -1.81
CA TRP A 87 2.95 -4.89 -1.12
C TRP A 87 3.38 -5.29 0.28
N ARG A 88 4.38 -4.59 0.79
CA ARG A 88 4.88 -4.74 2.15
C ARG A 88 3.93 -4.06 3.14
N LYS A 89 3.61 -4.77 4.23
CA LYS A 89 2.88 -4.23 5.38
C LYS A 89 3.65 -4.63 6.65
N GLY A 90 4.57 -3.77 7.07
CA GLY A 90 5.54 -4.09 8.12
C GLY A 90 6.42 -5.30 7.72
N LYS A 91 6.42 -6.35 8.53
CA LYS A 91 7.20 -7.59 8.26
C LYS A 91 6.50 -8.56 7.29
N ARG A 92 5.26 -8.31 6.88
CA ARG A 92 4.46 -9.21 6.03
C ARG A 92 4.33 -8.66 4.62
N ILE A 93 4.14 -9.57 3.66
CA ILE A 93 3.72 -9.21 2.29
C ILE A 93 2.27 -9.64 2.13
N THR A 94 1.46 -8.73 1.63
CA THR A 94 0.04 -8.97 1.35
C THR A 94 -0.26 -8.67 -0.12
N SER A 95 -1.39 -9.16 -0.63
CA SER A 95 -1.79 -8.93 -2.03
C SER A 95 -3.29 -8.80 -2.19
N ALA A 96 -3.70 -8.00 -3.16
CA ALA A 96 -5.09 -7.84 -3.57
C ALA A 96 -5.20 -7.64 -5.09
N ARG A 97 -6.42 -7.88 -5.61
CA ARG A 97 -6.81 -7.41 -6.95
C ARG A 97 -7.39 -6.01 -6.81
N VAL A 98 -6.87 -5.08 -7.58
CA VAL A 98 -7.31 -3.68 -7.59
C VAL A 98 -7.65 -3.23 -9.01
N SER A 99 -8.59 -2.32 -9.16
CA SER A 99 -8.83 -1.65 -10.43
C SER A 99 -7.59 -0.83 -10.82
N ASN A 100 -7.23 -0.79 -12.11
CA ASN A 100 -6.10 0.00 -12.60
C ASN A 100 -6.22 1.49 -12.24
N ILE A 101 -7.45 2.01 -12.18
CA ILE A 101 -7.73 3.40 -11.79
C ILE A 101 -7.29 3.68 -10.35
N LEU A 102 -7.39 2.68 -9.47
CA LEU A 102 -7.08 2.82 -8.05
C LEU A 102 -5.65 2.41 -7.67
N VAL A 103 -4.84 1.97 -8.64
CA VAL A 103 -3.46 1.52 -8.35
C VAL A 103 -2.62 2.65 -7.78
N ASN A 104 -2.69 3.85 -8.36
CA ASN A 104 -1.92 5.00 -7.88
C ASN A 104 -2.34 5.42 -6.47
N ASP A 105 -3.64 5.55 -6.21
CA ASP A 105 -4.15 5.90 -4.88
C ASP A 105 -3.74 4.87 -3.83
N ARG A 106 -3.79 3.58 -4.21
CA ARG A 106 -3.37 2.49 -3.35
C ARG A 106 -1.87 2.52 -3.09
N MET A 107 -1.07 2.83 -4.09
CA MET A 107 0.38 2.98 -3.94
C MET A 107 0.73 4.16 -3.04
N GLN A 108 0.07 5.30 -3.17
CA GLN A 108 0.24 6.44 -2.28
C GLN A 108 -0.09 6.07 -0.82
N ALA A 109 -1.18 5.35 -0.60
CA ALA A 109 -1.55 4.89 0.73
C ALA A 109 -0.52 3.91 1.33
N ILE A 110 0.09 3.03 0.51
CA ILE A 110 1.13 2.09 0.94
C ILE A 110 2.40 2.85 1.33
N ILE A 111 2.83 3.80 0.51
CA ILE A 111 4.02 4.62 0.73
C ILE A 111 3.87 5.42 2.03
N ASN A 112 2.74 6.10 2.19
CA ASN A 112 2.44 6.91 3.36
C ASN A 112 2.35 6.06 4.64
N ALA A 113 1.83 4.83 4.55
CA ALA A 113 1.76 3.92 5.70
C ALA A 113 3.12 3.37 6.13
N GLU A 114 4.07 3.18 5.19
CA GLU A 114 5.44 2.76 5.49
C GLU A 114 6.26 3.89 6.13
N ASP A 115 5.96 5.15 5.77
CA ASP A 115 6.63 6.32 6.32
C ASP A 115 6.00 6.82 7.64
N PHE A 116 4.82 6.31 7.97
CA PHE A 116 4.15 6.65 9.22
C PHE A 116 4.81 5.92 10.40
N LYS A 117 5.92 6.47 10.88
CA LYS A 117 6.38 6.22 12.24
C LYS A 117 5.50 7.07 13.15
N PRO A 118 4.77 6.47 14.12
CA PRO A 118 4.01 7.25 15.09
C PRO A 118 4.96 8.27 15.71
N GLN A 119 4.66 9.54 15.57
CA GLN A 119 5.36 10.61 16.31
C GLN A 119 5.18 10.33 17.80
N PRO A 120 6.16 10.63 18.65
CA PRO A 120 5.95 10.56 20.09
C PRO A 120 4.66 11.32 20.44
N GLY A 121 3.68 10.62 21.04
CA GLY A 121 2.35 11.17 21.32
C GLY A 121 1.27 10.90 20.26
N ALA A 122 1.60 10.24 19.14
CA ALA A 122 0.59 9.79 18.17
C ALA A 122 0.10 8.38 18.51
N TYR A 123 -1.22 8.18 18.45
CA TYR A 123 -1.88 6.90 18.72
C TYR A 123 -2.57 6.38 17.48
N ILE A 124 -2.40 5.09 17.19
CA ILE A 124 -3.17 4.40 16.15
C ILE A 124 -4.36 3.73 16.84
N ILE A 125 -5.57 4.17 16.50
CA ILE A 125 -6.80 3.60 17.03
C ILE A 125 -7.43 2.73 15.95
N LYS A 126 -7.67 1.45 16.27
CA LYS A 126 -8.42 0.54 15.40
C LYS A 126 -9.91 0.84 15.52
N VAL A 127 -10.55 1.13 14.40
CA VAL A 127 -12.00 1.34 14.33
C VAL A 127 -12.68 -0.02 14.13
N ASN A 128 -13.59 -0.41 15.02
CA ASN A 128 -14.43 -1.60 14.89
C ASN A 128 -15.83 -1.19 14.42
N LYS A 129 -16.59 -2.18 13.93
CA LYS A 129 -17.99 -1.97 13.55
C LYS A 129 -18.80 -1.46 14.75
N GLY A 130 -19.45 -0.32 14.60
CA GLY A 130 -20.25 0.33 15.65
C GLY A 130 -19.47 1.33 16.52
N ASP A 131 -18.18 1.52 16.29
CA ASP A 131 -17.42 2.57 16.97
C ASP A 131 -17.80 3.95 16.39
N ASN A 132 -17.77 4.96 17.25
CA ASN A 132 -17.81 6.36 16.85
C ASN A 132 -16.55 7.10 17.33
N LEU A 133 -16.23 8.20 16.66
CA LEU A 133 -15.00 8.95 16.91
C LEU A 133 -14.91 9.45 18.36
N THR A 134 -15.99 9.95 18.94
CA THR A 134 -16.05 10.43 20.31
C THR A 134 -15.65 9.34 21.31
N ARG A 135 -16.23 8.13 21.16
CA ARG A 135 -15.93 6.98 22.01
C ARG A 135 -14.48 6.52 21.87
N LEU A 136 -13.96 6.47 20.64
CA LEU A 136 -12.57 6.07 20.37
C LEU A 136 -11.59 7.04 21.03
N LEU A 137 -11.80 8.35 20.88
CA LEU A 137 -10.95 9.38 21.48
C LEU A 137 -11.04 9.38 23.00
N SER A 138 -12.26 9.22 23.57
CA SER A 138 -12.45 9.13 25.03
C SER A 138 -11.74 7.92 25.63
N ASN A 139 -11.84 6.75 24.98
CA ASN A 139 -11.14 5.53 25.41
C ASN A 139 -9.60 5.65 25.31
N SER A 140 -9.11 6.56 24.48
CA SER A 140 -7.68 6.87 24.33
C SER A 140 -7.19 7.92 25.32
N GLY A 141 -8.03 8.36 26.27
CA GLY A 141 -7.67 9.33 27.31
C GLY A 141 -7.67 10.79 26.86
N VAL A 142 -8.22 11.09 25.70
CA VAL A 142 -8.36 12.48 25.22
C VAL A 142 -9.46 13.18 26.01
N ASN A 143 -9.17 14.41 26.45
CA ASN A 143 -10.12 15.21 27.24
C ASN A 143 -11.38 15.54 26.44
N ILE A 144 -12.54 15.55 27.09
CA ILE A 144 -13.84 15.78 26.43
C ILE A 144 -13.91 17.12 25.68
N ASN A 145 -13.27 18.17 26.18
CA ASN A 145 -13.22 19.48 25.51
C ASN A 145 -12.40 19.42 24.21
N GLU A 146 -11.29 18.69 24.21
CA GLU A 146 -10.47 18.44 23.02
C GLU A 146 -11.24 17.57 22.01
N ILE A 147 -11.94 16.53 22.48
CA ILE A 147 -12.80 15.69 21.63
C ILE A 147 -13.84 16.54 20.91
N ASN A 148 -14.54 17.42 21.62
CA ASN A 148 -15.55 18.29 21.04
C ASN A 148 -14.98 19.24 19.98
N ASN A 149 -13.78 19.78 20.22
CA ASN A 149 -13.08 20.62 19.24
C ASN A 149 -12.67 19.80 17.98
N ILE A 150 -12.09 18.62 18.18
CA ILE A 150 -11.69 17.71 17.09
C ILE A 150 -12.91 17.32 16.25
N VAL A 151 -13.99 16.89 16.90
CA VAL A 151 -15.25 16.49 16.24
C VAL A 151 -15.84 17.66 15.45
N LYS A 152 -15.83 18.86 16.02
CA LYS A 152 -16.33 20.07 15.35
C LYS A 152 -15.53 20.42 14.09
N VAL A 153 -14.20 20.35 14.16
CA VAL A 153 -13.32 20.63 13.03
C VAL A 153 -13.48 19.59 11.92
N ILE A 154 -13.51 18.30 12.27
CA ILE A 154 -13.60 17.23 11.27
C ILE A 154 -15.02 17.17 10.65
N SER A 155 -16.07 17.36 11.46
CA SER A 155 -17.46 17.34 10.94
C SER A 155 -17.78 18.49 9.99
N SER A 156 -17.02 19.59 10.04
CA SER A 156 -17.13 20.66 9.05
C SER A 156 -16.57 20.29 7.68
N GLN A 157 -15.70 19.26 7.62
CA GLN A 157 -15.00 18.83 6.41
C GLN A 157 -15.49 17.49 5.85
N ARG A 158 -16.02 16.59 6.71
CA ARG A 158 -16.50 15.26 6.31
C ARG A 158 -17.63 14.77 7.23
N ASP A 159 -18.55 14.00 6.68
CA ASP A 159 -19.55 13.30 7.48
C ASP A 159 -18.89 12.14 8.26
N LEU A 160 -18.73 12.33 9.56
CA LEU A 160 -18.10 11.37 10.47
C LEU A 160 -18.90 10.06 10.68
N ARG A 161 -20.18 10.03 10.21
CA ARG A 161 -20.99 8.82 10.19
C ARG A 161 -20.51 7.80 9.17
N MET A 162 -19.60 8.20 8.28
CA MET A 162 -19.04 7.37 7.21
C MET A 162 -17.70 6.71 7.57
N LEU A 163 -17.33 6.66 8.85
CA LEU A 163 -16.15 5.90 9.29
C LEU A 163 -16.40 4.41 9.03
N LYS A 164 -15.64 3.85 8.10
CA LYS A 164 -15.70 2.42 7.79
C LYS A 164 -14.69 1.67 8.68
N PRO A 165 -15.09 0.57 9.30
CA PRO A 165 -14.16 -0.30 10.01
C PRO A 165 -13.14 -0.90 9.02
N ASN A 166 -11.90 -0.98 9.44
CA ASN A 166 -10.82 -1.67 8.72
C ASN A 166 -10.73 -3.13 9.14
#